data_319fad593db0cca828ba66e74e71aea9
#
_entry.id   319fad593db0cca828ba66e74e71aea9
#
_cell.length_a   1.000
_cell.length_b   1.000
_cell.length_c   1.000
_cell.angle_alpha   90.00
_cell.angle_beta   90.00
_cell.angle_gamma   90.00
#
_symmetry.space_group_name_H-M   'P 1'
#
loop_
_entity.id
_entity.type
_entity.pdbx_description
1 polymer ?
#
loop_
_entity_poly.entity_id
_entity_poly.type
_entity_poly.pdbx_seq_one_letter_code
_entity_poly.pdbx_strand_id
1 'polypeptide(L)'
;MTLPNFLGIGAQRAGTTWLHAQMRSHPEVYLPRRRKELHFFDRYYERGLEWYETCFPRADQSPGVRWMGEITPMYLYDPRVPRRIKEHLPDCRFLAILRNPADRAYSQYAHHVQNKGEERNFRDFLAAEEDVFGRGLYYRQLRRYMDLFPGENFLVLIFEEVMKDPAGALGELANFLGIQPGGFDSNLVGRKVNPSYRSRFGKVGSVVRNWGEFLRRSDLDWVINAAKALGLRGIFGNAGELPRM
;
A
#
# COMPACT_ATOMS: atom_id res chain seq x y z
N MET A 1 -18.93 16.26 4.05
CA MET A 1 -17.55 15.96 3.58
C MET A 1 -17.12 14.70 4.26
N THR A 2 -16.55 13.74 3.54
CA THR A 2 -16.15 12.46 4.12
C THR A 2 -14.67 12.25 3.81
N LEU A 3 -13.85 12.52 4.82
CA LEU A 3 -12.41 12.29 4.77
C LEU A 3 -12.06 10.95 5.45
N PRO A 4 -10.94 10.34 5.12
CA PRO A 4 -10.48 9.14 5.80
C PRO A 4 -10.14 9.44 7.27
N ASN A 5 -10.38 8.46 8.14
CA ASN A 5 -10.03 8.50 9.56
C ASN A 5 -8.91 7.51 9.92
N PHE A 6 -8.42 6.72 8.95
CA PHE A 6 -7.19 5.96 9.08
C PHE A 6 -6.39 5.94 7.78
N LEU A 7 -5.07 5.77 7.89
CA LEU A 7 -4.16 5.66 6.77
C LEU A 7 -3.16 4.50 6.98
N GLY A 8 -3.05 3.64 5.97
CA GLY A 8 -1.95 2.69 5.88
C GLY A 8 -0.73 3.36 5.23
N ILE A 9 0.24 3.74 6.06
CA ILE A 9 1.34 4.61 5.62
C ILE A 9 2.56 3.87 5.06
N GLY A 10 2.71 2.58 5.35
CA GLY A 10 3.90 1.83 4.89
C GLY A 10 4.09 0.48 5.57
N ALA A 11 5.28 -0.10 5.36
CA ALA A 11 6.34 0.32 4.45
C ALA A 11 6.17 -0.34 3.07
N GLN A 12 6.74 0.30 2.06
CA GLN A 12 6.76 -0.31 0.72
C GLN A 12 7.54 -1.64 0.73
N ARG A 13 6.99 -2.69 0.11
CA ARG A 13 7.55 -4.06 0.05
C ARG A 13 7.54 -4.82 1.39
N ALA A 14 6.69 -4.42 2.32
CA ALA A 14 6.55 -5.01 3.65
C ALA A 14 5.18 -5.68 3.89
N GLY A 15 4.42 -6.05 2.86
CA GLY A 15 3.15 -6.76 3.05
C GLY A 15 1.89 -5.88 3.04
N THR A 16 1.97 -4.62 2.67
CA THR A 16 0.81 -3.70 2.60
C THR A 16 -0.29 -4.15 1.63
N THR A 17 -0.01 -5.09 0.71
CA THR A 17 -1.04 -5.69 -0.14
C THR A 17 -1.89 -6.69 0.63
N TRP A 18 -1.29 -7.44 1.56
CA TRP A 18 -2.03 -8.30 2.49
C TRP A 18 -2.91 -7.43 3.41
N LEU A 19 -2.36 -6.40 4.03
CA LEU A 19 -3.12 -5.47 4.86
C LEU A 19 -4.31 -4.88 4.09
N HIS A 20 -4.10 -4.42 2.86
CA HIS A 20 -5.18 -3.88 2.03
C HIS A 20 -6.27 -4.92 1.76
N ALA A 21 -5.90 -6.17 1.46
CA ALA A 21 -6.87 -7.23 1.19
C ALA A 21 -7.71 -7.54 2.44
N GLN A 22 -7.09 -7.64 3.61
CA GLN A 22 -7.76 -7.87 4.87
C GLN A 22 -8.69 -6.71 5.26
N MET A 23 -8.18 -5.48 5.25
CA MET A 23 -8.99 -4.30 5.57
C MET A 23 -10.19 -4.17 4.63
N ARG A 24 -10.02 -4.48 3.35
CA ARG A 24 -11.10 -4.41 2.36
C ARG A 24 -12.17 -5.49 2.53
N SER A 25 -11.85 -6.60 3.16
CA SER A 25 -12.82 -7.69 3.42
C SER A 25 -13.74 -7.38 4.60
N HIS A 26 -13.34 -6.45 5.48
CA HIS A 26 -14.08 -6.17 6.71
C HIS A 26 -15.29 -5.27 6.46
N PRO A 27 -16.51 -5.63 6.94
CA PRO A 27 -17.73 -4.85 6.65
C PRO A 27 -17.75 -3.45 7.25
N GLU A 28 -17.05 -3.22 8.38
CA GLU A 28 -16.96 -1.92 9.03
C GLU A 28 -15.89 -1.00 8.42
N VAL A 29 -15.16 -1.47 7.37
CA VAL A 29 -14.05 -0.74 6.77
C VAL A 29 -14.31 -0.46 5.30
N TYR A 30 -14.09 0.78 4.90
CA TYR A 30 -14.10 1.18 3.49
C TYR A 30 -12.70 1.55 3.01
N LEU A 31 -12.30 0.96 1.89
CA LEU A 31 -11.13 1.37 1.09
C LEU A 31 -11.57 1.66 -0.35
N PRO A 32 -10.99 2.68 -1.02
CA PRO A 32 -11.32 3.03 -2.40
C PRO A 32 -11.18 1.84 -3.37
N ARG A 33 -12.24 1.57 -4.13
CA ARG A 33 -12.31 0.41 -5.01
C ARG A 33 -11.56 0.60 -6.33
N ARG A 34 -11.50 1.83 -6.82
CA ARG A 34 -10.92 2.15 -8.14
C ARG A 34 -9.39 2.13 -8.12
N ARG A 35 -8.78 2.53 -7.01
CA ARG A 35 -7.33 2.68 -6.86
C ARG A 35 -6.89 2.19 -5.49
N LYS A 36 -5.89 1.32 -5.45
CA LYS A 36 -5.35 0.80 -4.18
C LYS A 36 -4.61 1.89 -3.41
N GLU A 37 -3.72 2.61 -4.08
CA GLU A 37 -2.86 3.66 -3.52
C GLU A 37 -3.28 4.99 -4.11
N LEU A 38 -3.84 5.88 -3.31
CA LEU A 38 -4.35 7.18 -3.79
C LEU A 38 -3.22 8.17 -4.06
N HIS A 39 -2.15 8.09 -3.30
CA HIS A 39 -1.01 9.01 -3.42
C HIS A 39 -1.39 10.49 -3.27
N PHE A 40 -2.43 10.81 -2.49
CA PHE A 40 -2.84 12.19 -2.33
C PHE A 40 -1.76 13.01 -1.62
N PHE A 41 -1.34 12.62 -0.42
CA PHE A 41 -0.43 13.41 0.40
C PHE A 41 1.01 13.48 -0.12
N ASP A 42 1.45 12.57 -1.00
CA ASP A 42 2.79 12.61 -1.61
C ASP A 42 2.82 13.18 -3.03
N ARG A 43 1.93 12.73 -3.94
CA ARG A 43 2.00 13.04 -5.38
C ARG A 43 0.93 13.98 -5.88
N TYR A 44 -0.29 13.89 -5.32
CA TYR A 44 -1.46 14.57 -5.85
C TYR A 44 -2.01 15.65 -4.91
N TYR A 45 -1.20 16.12 -3.97
CA TYR A 45 -1.60 17.09 -2.97
C TYR A 45 -2.15 18.39 -3.60
N GLU A 46 -1.56 18.84 -4.70
CA GLU A 46 -1.95 20.04 -5.45
C GLU A 46 -3.33 19.92 -6.12
N ARG A 47 -3.93 18.72 -6.14
CA ARG A 47 -5.31 18.56 -6.62
C ARG A 47 -6.36 19.05 -5.64
N GLY A 48 -5.94 19.36 -4.42
CA GLY A 48 -6.81 19.86 -3.36
C GLY A 48 -7.63 18.76 -2.69
N LEU A 49 -8.14 19.12 -1.52
CA LEU A 49 -8.88 18.23 -0.65
C LEU A 49 -10.21 17.77 -1.26
N GLU A 50 -10.86 18.63 -2.05
CA GLU A 50 -12.10 18.30 -2.75
C GLU A 50 -11.94 17.10 -3.68
N TRP A 51 -10.81 17.04 -4.42
CA TRP A 51 -10.50 15.86 -5.24
C TRP A 51 -10.31 14.61 -4.38
N TYR A 52 -9.62 14.74 -3.25
CA TYR A 52 -9.38 13.60 -2.35
C TYR A 52 -10.69 13.05 -1.78
N GLU A 53 -11.61 13.92 -1.41
CA GLU A 53 -12.95 13.55 -0.93
C GLU A 53 -13.75 12.73 -1.94
N THR A 54 -13.60 13.01 -3.25
CA THR A 54 -14.29 12.22 -4.28
C THR A 54 -13.88 10.75 -4.32
N CYS A 55 -12.76 10.39 -3.69
CA CYS A 55 -12.30 9.01 -3.59
C CYS A 55 -13.09 8.20 -2.54
N PHE A 56 -13.87 8.85 -1.69
CA PHE A 56 -14.63 8.23 -0.61
C PHE A 56 -16.13 8.43 -0.81
N PRO A 57 -16.97 7.44 -0.39
CA PRO A 57 -18.40 7.60 -0.45
C PRO A 57 -18.85 8.60 0.62
N ARG A 58 -20.02 9.20 0.43
CA ARG A 58 -20.67 9.97 1.48
C ARG A 58 -21.11 9.04 2.62
N ALA A 59 -21.20 9.58 3.83
CA ALA A 59 -21.55 8.80 5.02
C ALA A 59 -22.93 8.10 4.88
N ASP A 60 -23.89 8.76 4.24
CA ASP A 60 -25.23 8.21 3.95
C ASP A 60 -25.22 7.04 2.96
N GLN A 61 -24.15 6.88 2.19
CA GLN A 61 -23.97 5.80 1.19
C GLN A 61 -23.21 4.58 1.73
N SER A 62 -22.81 4.60 2.98
CA SER A 62 -21.99 3.54 3.58
C SER A 62 -22.46 3.17 4.99
N PRO A 63 -23.70 2.65 5.13
CA PRO A 63 -24.22 2.25 6.43
C PRO A 63 -23.35 1.14 7.03
N GLY A 64 -23.02 1.28 8.33
CA GLY A 64 -22.19 0.30 9.06
C GLY A 64 -20.67 0.49 8.90
N VAL A 65 -20.21 1.33 7.99
CA VAL A 65 -18.80 1.67 7.87
C VAL A 65 -18.40 2.63 8.98
N ARG A 66 -17.44 2.24 9.81
CA ARG A 66 -16.85 3.04 10.90
C ARG A 66 -15.50 3.61 10.52
N TRP A 67 -14.78 2.91 9.66
CA TRP A 67 -13.43 3.27 9.24
C TRP A 67 -13.36 3.47 7.74
N MET A 68 -13.01 4.68 7.35
CA MET A 68 -12.68 5.00 5.95
C MET A 68 -11.21 5.31 5.84
N GLY A 69 -10.53 4.72 4.86
CA GLY A 69 -9.10 4.95 4.73
C GLY A 69 -8.54 4.59 3.38
N GLU A 70 -7.25 4.72 3.26
CA GLU A 70 -6.46 4.24 2.14
C GLU A 70 -5.12 3.70 2.60
N ILE A 71 -4.43 2.96 1.74
CA ILE A 71 -3.11 2.40 2.03
C ILE A 71 -2.15 2.79 0.92
N THR A 72 -1.32 3.79 1.19
CA THR A 72 -0.26 4.28 0.30
C THR A 72 1.11 4.16 0.99
N PRO A 73 1.88 3.11 0.69
CA PRO A 73 3.12 2.81 1.42
C PRO A 73 4.24 3.84 1.29
N MET A 74 4.12 4.74 0.34
CA MET A 74 5.08 5.85 0.15
C MET A 74 4.93 6.96 1.18
N TYR A 75 3.80 7.04 1.87
CA TYR A 75 3.56 8.07 2.89
C TYR A 75 4.57 8.02 4.03
N LEU A 76 4.98 6.81 4.44
CA LEU A 76 5.99 6.65 5.48
C LEU A 76 7.34 7.28 5.10
N TYR A 77 7.73 7.19 3.84
CA TYR A 77 9.03 7.64 3.35
C TYR A 77 9.09 9.15 3.07
N ASP A 78 8.05 9.74 2.47
CA ASP A 78 8.05 11.15 2.05
C ASP A 78 7.96 12.08 3.28
N PRO A 79 8.99 12.94 3.51
CA PRO A 79 9.04 13.78 4.71
C PRO A 79 7.97 14.90 4.75
N ARG A 80 7.32 15.21 3.64
CA ARG A 80 6.28 16.24 3.55
C ARG A 80 4.94 15.74 4.09
N VAL A 81 4.71 14.42 3.97
CA VAL A 81 3.41 13.78 4.20
C VAL A 81 2.90 13.95 5.64
N PRO A 82 3.69 13.77 6.71
CA PRO A 82 3.16 13.86 8.08
C PRO A 82 2.51 15.21 8.40
N ARG A 83 3.12 16.30 7.93
CA ARG A 83 2.58 17.65 8.14
C ARG A 83 1.28 17.88 7.35
N ARG A 84 1.24 17.44 6.09
CA ARG A 84 0.05 17.52 5.25
C ARG A 84 -1.12 16.74 5.83
N ILE A 85 -0.84 15.54 6.40
CA ILE A 85 -1.87 14.77 7.09
C ILE A 85 -2.33 15.52 8.35
N LYS A 86 -1.42 16.07 9.15
CA LYS A 86 -1.78 16.80 10.38
C LYS A 86 -2.69 17.99 10.12
N GLU A 87 -2.49 18.67 9.01
CA GLU A 87 -3.31 19.80 8.58
C GLU A 87 -4.78 19.43 8.30
N HIS A 88 -5.01 18.26 7.68
CA HIS A 88 -6.34 17.88 7.21
C HIS A 88 -7.00 16.77 8.03
N LEU A 89 -6.21 15.92 8.68
CA LEU A 89 -6.65 14.72 9.40
C LEU A 89 -5.98 14.66 10.80
N PRO A 90 -6.24 15.62 11.70
CA PRO A 90 -5.53 15.73 12.98
C PRO A 90 -5.70 14.52 13.90
N ASP A 91 -6.81 13.79 13.79
CA ASP A 91 -7.17 12.63 14.62
C ASP A 91 -7.03 11.29 13.88
N CYS A 92 -6.28 11.28 12.77
CA CYS A 92 -6.10 10.09 11.94
C CYS A 92 -5.38 8.98 12.69
N ARG A 93 -5.82 7.72 12.50
CA ARG A 93 -5.08 6.52 12.92
C ARG A 93 -4.18 6.01 11.82
N PHE A 94 -3.03 5.48 12.21
CA PHE A 94 -1.98 5.04 11.28
C PHE A 94 -1.71 3.55 11.42
N LEU A 95 -1.68 2.87 10.27
CA LEU A 95 -1.28 1.47 10.16
C LEU A 95 0.04 1.38 9.39
N ALA A 96 1.01 0.69 9.95
CA ALA A 96 2.26 0.38 9.27
C ALA A 96 2.60 -1.09 9.43
N ILE A 97 3.12 -1.72 8.38
CA ILE A 97 3.81 -3.01 8.45
C ILE A 97 5.26 -2.77 8.09
N LEU A 98 6.16 -3.12 8.97
CA LEU A 98 7.60 -3.04 8.76
C LEU A 98 8.13 -4.43 8.45
N ARG A 99 9.23 -4.51 7.72
CA ARG A 99 9.90 -5.74 7.34
C ARG A 99 11.38 -5.60 7.63
N ASN A 100 12.10 -6.72 7.85
CA ASN A 100 13.55 -6.68 7.88
C ASN A 100 14.07 -5.79 6.73
N PRO A 101 14.86 -4.74 7.02
CA PRO A 101 15.27 -3.76 6.02
C PRO A 101 16.03 -4.37 4.83
N ALA A 102 16.86 -5.39 5.06
CA ALA A 102 17.59 -6.07 4.01
C ALA A 102 16.65 -6.87 3.09
N ASP A 103 15.69 -7.62 3.67
CA ASP A 103 14.67 -8.37 2.91
C ASP A 103 13.72 -7.46 2.15
N ARG A 104 13.39 -6.29 2.74
CA ARG A 104 12.62 -5.26 2.06
C ARG A 104 13.37 -4.72 0.84
N ALA A 105 14.66 -4.39 1.01
CA ALA A 105 15.51 -3.90 -0.07
C ALA A 105 15.66 -4.95 -1.18
N TYR A 106 15.91 -6.20 -0.82
CA TYR A 106 15.96 -7.30 -1.78
C TYR A 106 14.63 -7.51 -2.52
N SER A 107 13.51 -7.41 -1.82
CA SER A 107 12.18 -7.48 -2.43
C SER A 107 11.92 -6.33 -3.41
N GLN A 108 12.49 -5.15 -3.16
CA GLN A 108 12.43 -4.02 -4.09
C GLN A 108 13.29 -4.28 -5.33
N TYR A 109 14.50 -4.77 -5.14
CA TYR A 109 15.38 -5.20 -6.24
C TYR A 109 14.72 -6.26 -7.12
N ALA A 110 14.22 -7.35 -6.53
CA ALA A 110 13.52 -8.40 -7.25
C ALA A 110 12.33 -7.86 -8.06
N HIS A 111 11.61 -6.88 -7.52
CA HIS A 111 10.54 -6.21 -8.26
C HIS A 111 11.07 -5.38 -9.45
N HIS A 112 12.22 -4.73 -9.32
CA HIS A 112 12.84 -3.99 -10.43
C HIS A 112 13.32 -4.93 -11.51
N VAL A 113 13.99 -6.05 -11.17
CA VAL A 113 14.37 -7.10 -12.13
C VAL A 113 13.16 -7.62 -12.89
N GLN A 114 12.07 -7.93 -12.17
CA GLN A 114 10.89 -8.55 -12.79
C GLN A 114 10.06 -7.59 -13.65
N ASN A 115 9.97 -6.32 -13.23
CA ASN A 115 8.98 -5.40 -13.79
C ASN A 115 9.59 -4.18 -14.49
N LYS A 116 10.85 -3.87 -14.26
CA LYS A 116 11.49 -2.68 -14.83
C LYS A 116 12.70 -3.01 -15.74
N GLY A 117 13.04 -4.29 -15.90
CA GLY A 117 14.19 -4.70 -16.69
C GLY A 117 15.51 -4.33 -16.03
N GLU A 118 15.59 -4.38 -14.71
CA GLU A 118 16.83 -4.16 -13.96
C GLU A 118 17.83 -5.29 -14.28
N GLU A 119 19.01 -4.94 -14.72
CA GLU A 119 20.06 -5.88 -15.13
C GLU A 119 21.25 -5.88 -14.15
N ARG A 120 21.38 -4.84 -13.31
CA ARG A 120 22.44 -4.76 -12.30
C ARG A 120 22.25 -5.87 -11.26
N ASN A 121 23.35 -6.36 -10.66
CA ASN A 121 23.25 -7.20 -9.49
C ASN A 121 22.74 -6.40 -8.26
N PHE A 122 22.40 -7.09 -7.19
CA PHE A 122 21.78 -6.45 -6.01
C PHE A 122 22.70 -5.39 -5.35
N ARG A 123 24.02 -5.65 -5.33
CA ARG A 123 24.98 -4.72 -4.72
C ARG A 123 25.05 -3.42 -5.51
N ASP A 124 25.16 -3.51 -6.83
CA ASP A 124 25.25 -2.35 -7.71
C ASP A 124 23.91 -1.57 -7.72
N PHE A 125 22.78 -2.29 -7.66
CA PHE A 125 21.46 -1.69 -7.49
C PHE A 125 21.36 -0.88 -6.20
N LEU A 126 21.83 -1.43 -5.06
CA LEU A 126 21.83 -0.70 -3.78
C LEU A 126 22.73 0.52 -3.79
N ALA A 127 23.88 0.44 -4.45
CA ALA A 127 24.82 1.54 -4.55
C ALA A 127 24.28 2.71 -5.40
N ALA A 128 23.47 2.40 -6.41
CA ALA A 128 22.93 3.39 -7.35
C ALA A 128 21.58 3.98 -6.93
N GLU A 129 20.83 3.27 -6.07
CA GLU A 129 19.46 3.64 -5.68
C GLU A 129 19.43 4.06 -4.19
N GLU A 130 19.86 5.28 -3.88
CA GLU A 130 19.94 5.80 -2.50
C GLU A 130 18.62 5.66 -1.71
N ASP A 131 17.48 5.79 -2.39
CA ASP A 131 16.16 5.70 -1.77
C ASP A 131 15.85 4.28 -1.25
N VAL A 132 16.48 3.25 -1.81
CA VAL A 132 16.29 1.85 -1.37
C VAL A 132 16.76 1.68 0.06
N PHE A 133 17.93 2.21 0.38
CA PHE A 133 18.47 2.19 1.74
C PHE A 133 17.63 3.10 2.66
N GLY A 134 17.37 4.33 2.23
CA GLY A 134 16.60 5.31 2.99
C GLY A 134 15.23 4.82 3.43
N ARG A 135 14.55 4.04 2.59
CA ARG A 135 13.24 3.43 2.91
C ARG A 135 13.29 2.36 4.01
N GLY A 136 14.46 1.83 4.35
CA GLY A 136 14.67 0.91 5.47
C GLY A 136 14.91 1.60 6.82
N LEU A 137 15.13 2.91 6.83
CA LEU A 137 15.41 3.69 8.05
C LEU A 137 14.11 4.06 8.77
N TYR A 138 13.35 3.07 9.20
CA TYR A 138 11.99 3.21 9.75
C TYR A 138 11.90 4.13 10.96
N TYR A 139 12.88 4.09 11.88
CA TYR A 139 12.89 4.96 13.04
C TYR A 139 12.79 6.44 12.66
N ARG A 140 13.60 6.89 11.69
CA ARG A 140 13.57 8.29 11.23
C ARG A 140 12.24 8.65 10.58
N GLN A 141 11.61 7.70 9.92
CA GLN A 141 10.34 7.90 9.23
C GLN A 141 9.18 7.97 10.23
N LEU A 142 9.08 7.01 11.14
CA LEU A 142 8.05 6.97 12.18
C LEU A 142 8.17 8.16 13.15
N ARG A 143 9.39 8.55 13.49
CA ARG A 143 9.63 9.69 14.38
C ARG A 143 8.98 10.98 13.87
N ARG A 144 9.02 11.25 12.55
CA ARG A 144 8.35 12.43 11.95
C ARG A 144 6.83 12.45 12.18
N TYR A 145 6.22 11.27 12.25
CA TYR A 145 4.80 11.14 12.57
C TYR A 145 4.56 11.29 14.06
N MET A 146 5.35 10.61 14.90
CA MET A 146 5.21 10.62 16.36
C MET A 146 5.49 11.99 16.98
N ASP A 147 6.22 12.85 16.30
CA ASP A 147 6.42 14.25 16.71
C ASP A 147 5.15 15.11 16.48
N LEU A 148 4.17 14.63 15.70
CA LEU A 148 2.95 15.36 15.35
C LEU A 148 1.66 14.70 15.87
N PHE A 149 1.67 13.40 16.10
CA PHE A 149 0.50 12.63 16.48
C PHE A 149 0.77 11.79 17.73
N PRO A 150 -0.24 11.59 18.60
CA PRO A 150 -0.11 10.74 19.78
C PRO A 150 0.28 9.29 19.43
N GLY A 151 1.03 8.65 20.32
CA GLY A 151 1.50 7.26 20.12
C GLY A 151 0.37 6.24 19.96
N GLU A 152 -0.76 6.45 20.65
CA GLU A 152 -1.96 5.62 20.56
C GLU A 152 -2.64 5.63 19.18
N ASN A 153 -2.29 6.58 18.31
CA ASN A 153 -2.80 6.62 16.95
C ASN A 153 -2.06 5.66 16.01
N PHE A 154 -1.07 4.91 16.49
CA PHE A 154 -0.25 4.04 15.65
C PHE A 154 -0.39 2.57 15.98
N LEU A 155 -0.63 1.75 14.96
CA LEU A 155 -0.37 0.31 14.99
C LEU A 155 0.76 -0.01 14.02
N VAL A 156 1.86 -0.55 14.56
CA VAL A 156 3.02 -0.97 13.79
C VAL A 156 3.17 -2.48 13.91
N LEU A 157 2.93 -3.18 12.82
CA LEU A 157 3.09 -4.64 12.73
C LEU A 157 4.44 -4.99 12.11
N ILE A 158 4.99 -6.14 12.48
CA ILE A 158 6.21 -6.69 11.89
C ILE A 158 5.83 -7.78 10.89
N PHE A 159 6.27 -7.64 9.65
CA PHE A 159 5.91 -8.53 8.55
C PHE A 159 6.18 -10.00 8.85
N GLU A 160 7.31 -10.30 9.45
CA GLU A 160 7.73 -11.66 9.79
C GLU A 160 6.80 -12.28 10.84
N GLU A 161 6.30 -11.49 11.79
CA GLU A 161 5.33 -11.92 12.81
C GLU A 161 3.93 -12.08 12.20
N VAL A 162 3.52 -11.13 11.36
CA VAL A 162 2.27 -11.23 10.58
C VAL A 162 2.24 -12.50 9.74
N MET A 163 3.37 -12.88 9.12
CA MET A 163 3.44 -14.11 8.31
C MET A 163 3.47 -15.37 9.14
N LYS A 164 3.95 -15.32 10.38
CA LYS A 164 3.98 -16.43 11.31
C LYS A 164 2.61 -16.66 11.97
N ASP A 165 1.94 -15.58 12.37
CA ASP A 165 0.62 -15.59 12.98
C ASP A 165 -0.30 -14.52 12.38
N PRO A 166 -0.85 -14.75 11.18
CA PRO A 166 -1.75 -13.79 10.55
C PRO A 166 -3.04 -13.56 11.35
N ALA A 167 -3.51 -14.55 12.09
CA ALA A 167 -4.74 -14.44 12.88
C ALA A 167 -4.53 -13.54 14.10
N GLY A 168 -3.40 -13.69 14.81
CA GLY A 168 -3.01 -12.79 15.89
C GLY A 168 -2.86 -11.35 15.42
N ALA A 169 -2.21 -11.13 14.28
CA ALA A 169 -2.08 -9.81 13.68
C ALA A 169 -3.43 -9.16 13.32
N LEU A 170 -4.42 -9.95 12.86
CA LEU A 170 -5.79 -9.46 12.64
C LEU A 170 -6.51 -9.14 13.95
N GLY A 171 -6.23 -9.89 15.02
CA GLY A 171 -6.72 -9.59 16.36
C GLY A 171 -6.20 -8.24 16.87
N GLU A 172 -4.89 -7.98 16.73
CA GLU A 172 -4.29 -6.68 17.07
C GLU A 172 -4.91 -5.53 16.26
N LEU A 173 -5.10 -5.74 14.96
CA LEU A 173 -5.73 -4.76 14.07
C LEU A 173 -7.18 -4.48 14.47
N ALA A 174 -7.95 -5.52 14.79
CA ALA A 174 -9.32 -5.39 15.27
C ALA A 174 -9.39 -4.60 16.59
N ASN A 175 -8.55 -4.93 17.55
CA ASN A 175 -8.46 -4.24 18.83
C ASN A 175 -8.08 -2.76 18.65
N PHE A 176 -7.08 -2.49 17.82
CA PHE A 176 -6.64 -1.11 17.54
C PHE A 176 -7.74 -0.26 16.93
N LEU A 177 -8.51 -0.80 15.99
CA LEU A 177 -9.61 -0.09 15.34
C LEU A 177 -10.94 -0.19 16.12
N GLY A 178 -11.04 -1.07 17.12
CA GLY A 178 -12.29 -1.31 17.86
C GLY A 178 -13.37 -1.91 16.96
N ILE A 179 -13.00 -2.81 16.05
CA ILE A 179 -13.91 -3.54 15.13
C ILE A 179 -13.99 -5.02 15.49
N GLN A 180 -14.97 -5.74 14.95
CA GLN A 180 -15.17 -7.15 15.26
C GLN A 180 -14.10 -8.04 14.63
N PRO A 181 -13.32 -8.86 15.38
CA PRO A 181 -12.27 -9.71 14.80
C PRO A 181 -12.76 -10.69 13.75
N GLY A 182 -14.01 -11.17 13.87
CA GLY A 182 -14.64 -12.10 12.94
C GLY A 182 -15.07 -11.49 11.59
N GLY A 183 -14.89 -10.19 11.40
CA GLY A 183 -15.26 -9.50 10.15
C GLY A 183 -14.26 -9.67 9.00
N PHE A 184 -13.06 -10.18 9.26
CA PHE A 184 -12.07 -10.46 8.23
C PHE A 184 -12.35 -11.75 7.48
N ASP A 185 -12.02 -11.79 6.17
CA ASP A 185 -12.17 -13.00 5.37
C ASP A 185 -11.09 -14.04 5.73
N SER A 186 -11.50 -15.13 6.38
CA SER A 186 -10.63 -16.24 6.77
C SER A 186 -9.91 -16.90 5.58
N ASN A 187 -10.49 -16.85 4.37
CA ASN A 187 -9.86 -17.41 3.16
C ASN A 187 -8.66 -16.59 2.68
N LEU A 188 -8.55 -15.35 3.14
CA LEU A 188 -7.40 -14.47 2.84
C LEU A 188 -6.29 -14.60 3.88
N VAL A 189 -6.57 -15.21 5.05
CA VAL A 189 -5.61 -15.45 6.12
C VAL A 189 -4.56 -16.45 5.64
N GLY A 190 -3.27 -16.08 5.71
CA GLY A 190 -2.16 -16.93 5.26
C GLY A 190 -1.95 -17.00 3.73
N ARG A 191 -2.80 -16.39 2.91
CA ARG A 191 -2.62 -16.38 1.47
C ARG A 191 -1.55 -15.38 1.05
N LYS A 192 -0.54 -15.82 0.28
CA LYS A 192 0.41 -14.91 -0.36
C LYS A 192 -0.33 -14.07 -1.42
N VAL A 193 -0.67 -12.83 -1.08
CA VAL A 193 -1.47 -11.94 -1.93
C VAL A 193 -0.69 -11.43 -3.15
N ASN A 194 0.64 -11.49 -3.15
CA ASN A 194 1.48 -11.23 -4.32
C ASN A 194 2.67 -12.19 -4.34
N PRO A 195 2.58 -13.35 -4.98
CA PRO A 195 3.77 -14.09 -5.38
C PRO A 195 4.59 -13.21 -6.33
N SER A 196 5.92 -13.25 -6.21
CA SER A 196 6.82 -12.53 -7.11
C SER A 196 6.58 -12.99 -8.54
N TYR A 197 6.09 -12.09 -9.40
CA TYR A 197 5.76 -12.38 -10.80
C TYR A 197 6.95 -12.10 -11.71
N ARG A 198 7.24 -13.00 -12.62
CA ARG A 198 8.19 -12.77 -13.72
C ARG A 198 7.41 -12.29 -14.94
N SER A 199 7.59 -11.03 -15.35
CA SER A 199 6.99 -10.52 -16.59
C SER A 199 7.73 -11.13 -17.79
N ARG A 200 6.98 -11.73 -18.73
CA ARG A 200 7.52 -12.24 -20.01
C ARG A 200 7.82 -11.12 -21.04
N PHE A 201 7.44 -9.90 -20.76
CA PHE A 201 7.50 -8.78 -21.72
C PHE A 201 8.25 -7.57 -21.13
N GLY A 202 9.58 -7.69 -20.96
CA GLY A 202 10.42 -6.65 -20.36
C GLY A 202 10.28 -5.25 -20.99
N LYS A 203 10.41 -5.11 -22.29
CA LYS A 203 10.37 -3.81 -23.00
C LYS A 203 8.94 -3.32 -23.29
N VAL A 204 8.00 -4.20 -23.63
CA VAL A 204 6.59 -3.85 -23.83
C VAL A 204 5.91 -3.46 -22.52
N GLY A 205 6.32 -4.08 -21.40
CA GLY A 205 5.82 -3.75 -20.06
C GLY A 205 6.13 -2.32 -19.59
N SER A 206 7.20 -1.67 -20.08
CA SER A 206 7.50 -0.27 -19.74
C SER A 206 6.56 0.72 -20.44
N VAL A 207 6.24 0.48 -21.69
CA VAL A 207 5.29 1.31 -22.46
C VAL A 207 3.90 1.24 -21.84
N VAL A 208 3.42 0.03 -21.53
CA VAL A 208 2.11 -0.18 -20.90
C VAL A 208 2.03 0.46 -19.49
N ARG A 209 3.14 0.49 -18.73
CA ARG A 209 3.19 1.17 -17.43
C ARG A 209 3.11 2.69 -17.56
N ASN A 210 3.85 3.28 -18.51
CA ASN A 210 3.79 4.72 -18.74
C ASN A 210 2.38 5.16 -19.18
N TRP A 211 1.72 4.36 -20.00
CA TRP A 211 0.30 4.54 -20.33
C TRP A 211 -0.61 4.36 -19.11
N GLY A 212 -0.34 3.38 -18.27
CA GLY A 212 -1.07 3.18 -17.03
C GLY A 212 -0.92 4.35 -16.06
N GLU A 213 0.26 4.95 -15.93
CA GLU A 213 0.47 6.16 -15.12
C GLU A 213 -0.20 7.39 -15.75
N PHE A 214 -0.15 7.54 -17.07
CA PHE A 214 -0.87 8.61 -17.78
C PHE A 214 -2.39 8.50 -17.56
N LEU A 215 -2.97 7.32 -17.73
CA LEU A 215 -4.39 7.08 -17.49
C LEU A 215 -4.80 7.35 -16.03
N ARG A 216 -3.94 7.01 -15.07
CA ARG A 216 -4.18 7.34 -13.66
C ARG A 216 -4.11 8.84 -13.38
N ARG A 217 -3.19 9.56 -14.01
CA ARG A 217 -3.10 11.03 -13.90
C ARG A 217 -4.33 11.72 -14.49
N SER A 218 -4.99 11.08 -15.45
CA SER A 218 -6.18 11.58 -16.14
C SER A 218 -7.49 11.04 -15.55
N ASP A 219 -7.47 10.38 -14.39
CA ASP A 219 -8.61 9.74 -13.70
C ASP A 219 -9.34 8.68 -14.56
N LEU A 220 -8.63 8.10 -15.53
CA LEU A 220 -9.12 7.05 -16.41
C LEU A 220 -8.79 5.63 -15.90
N ASP A 221 -8.72 5.45 -14.56
CA ASP A 221 -8.44 4.14 -13.93
C ASP A 221 -9.46 3.06 -14.34
N TRP A 222 -10.66 3.45 -14.70
CA TRP A 222 -11.70 2.55 -15.19
C TRP A 222 -11.29 1.80 -16.47
N VAL A 223 -10.50 2.43 -17.35
CA VAL A 223 -9.95 1.79 -18.55
C VAL A 223 -9.01 0.65 -18.20
N ILE A 224 -8.13 0.87 -17.20
CA ILE A 224 -7.21 -0.16 -16.70
C ILE A 224 -7.99 -1.32 -16.10
N ASN A 225 -9.03 -1.03 -15.33
CA ASN A 225 -9.86 -2.04 -14.69
C ASN A 225 -10.72 -2.81 -15.70
N ALA A 226 -11.26 -2.16 -16.71
CA ALA A 226 -11.98 -2.80 -17.82
C ALA A 226 -11.07 -3.73 -18.63
N ALA A 227 -9.86 -3.30 -18.95
CA ALA A 227 -8.87 -4.13 -19.66
C ALA A 227 -8.49 -5.38 -18.84
N LYS A 228 -8.36 -5.26 -17.52
CA LYS A 228 -8.12 -6.41 -16.61
C LYS A 228 -9.32 -7.37 -16.56
N ALA A 229 -10.54 -6.84 -16.58
CA ALA A 229 -11.78 -7.63 -16.57
C ALA A 229 -11.99 -8.41 -17.88
N LEU A 230 -11.57 -7.85 -19.03
CA LEU A 230 -11.62 -8.48 -20.35
C LEU A 230 -10.53 -9.54 -20.59
N GLY A 231 -9.82 -9.97 -19.53
CA GLY A 231 -8.84 -11.05 -19.63
C GLY A 231 -7.48 -10.64 -20.18
N LEU A 232 -7.26 -9.36 -20.50
CA LEU A 232 -5.98 -8.81 -20.97
C LEU A 232 -4.89 -8.80 -19.86
N ARG A 233 -5.12 -9.57 -18.78
CA ARG A 233 -4.14 -9.79 -17.70
C ARG A 233 -2.81 -10.34 -18.21
N GLY A 234 -2.81 -11.09 -19.32
CA GLY A 234 -1.62 -11.63 -19.95
C GLY A 234 -0.68 -10.57 -20.55
N ILE A 235 -1.20 -9.40 -20.91
CA ILE A 235 -0.39 -8.26 -21.37
C ILE A 235 0.27 -7.58 -20.16
N PHE A 236 -0.29 -7.75 -18.95
CA PHE A 236 0.18 -7.15 -17.71
C PHE A 236 0.96 -8.12 -16.79
N GLY A 237 1.25 -9.35 -17.22
CA GLY A 237 2.10 -10.33 -16.53
C GLY A 237 1.42 -11.67 -16.20
N ASN A 238 2.05 -12.77 -16.57
CA ASN A 238 1.69 -14.14 -16.16
C ASN A 238 2.71 -14.66 -15.14
N ALA A 239 2.23 -15.48 -14.18
CA ALA A 239 3.03 -16.05 -13.11
C ALA A 239 4.06 -17.07 -13.63
N GLY A 240 5.31 -16.92 -13.22
CA GLY A 240 6.33 -17.96 -13.27
C GLY A 240 6.99 -18.06 -11.90
N GLU A 241 7.14 -19.27 -11.38
CA GLU A 241 7.84 -19.53 -10.12
C GLU A 241 9.33 -19.22 -10.25
N LEU A 242 9.90 -18.55 -9.25
CA LEU A 242 11.34 -18.37 -9.11
C LEU A 242 11.95 -19.64 -8.52
N PRO A 243 13.15 -20.11 -8.98
CA PRO A 243 13.86 -21.19 -8.32
C PRO A 243 14.21 -20.78 -6.88
N ARG A 244 14.02 -21.72 -5.96
CA ARG A 244 14.49 -21.60 -4.56
C ARG A 244 16.02 -21.62 -4.57
N MET A 245 16.65 -20.62 -3.95
CA MET A 245 18.02 -20.75 -3.44
C MET A 245 17.98 -21.32 -2.05
#